data_d2d487217d8d07d38e4bdbcc3da123bc
#
_entry.id   d2d487217d8d07d38e4bdbcc3da123bc
#
_cell.length_a   1.000
_cell.length_b   1.000
_cell.length_c   1.000
_cell.angle_alpha   90.00
_cell.angle_beta   90.00
_cell.angle_gamma   90.00
#
_symmetry.space_group_name_H-M   'P 1'
#
loop_
_entity.id
_entity.type
_entity.pdbx_description
1 polymer ?
#
loop_
_entity_poly.entity_id
_entity_poly.type
_entity_poly.pdbx_seq_one_letter_code
_entity_poly.pdbx_strand_id
1 'polypeptide(L)'
;MLAAAVETEPGEEPLLPLTLESQRLWPGFARELLAATGISVEYRDEGTLVVALNRDDAETLRHSFDFQKSLGLDIEWLNAAEARRREPHLKPGIAAAVFCKSDHQVENRALANALVAACRAAGVGIHEHCSIAEIVMNSGRACGVETAEGREDAEIVVLAAGAWSREIGGIPAAYQPPVRPIKGQMLAVQMDPKAPLLRHVVWLPRAYLVPRNDGRLIIGATVEERGFDTSLTAGGMLALIEGAWRGVPTIEELPIAETWVGFRPGSRDDAPMLGPSGIDGLVVATGHHRNGILLTPVSAAVISDYILSGQLPEMALPFAPQRFNRPKAAPLAEAAK
;
A
#
# COMPACT_ATOMS: atom_id res chain seq x y z
N MET A 1 1.88 6.58 -1.59
CA MET A 1 2.07 7.39 -0.37
C MET A 1 2.79 6.54 0.66
N LEU A 2 3.44 7.17 1.63
CA LEU A 2 4.12 6.53 2.75
C LEU A 2 3.49 7.10 4.02
N ALA A 3 2.25 6.68 4.30
CA ALA A 3 1.36 7.31 5.26
C ALA A 3 1.15 6.37 6.47
N ALA A 4 2.19 6.22 7.31
CA ALA A 4 2.12 5.40 8.51
C ALA A 4 1.23 5.99 9.61
N ALA A 5 1.08 7.31 9.65
CA ALA A 5 0.33 7.98 10.70
C ALA A 5 -1.12 8.28 10.30
N VAL A 6 -1.34 9.00 9.18
CA VAL A 6 -2.71 9.46 8.83
C VAL A 6 -3.62 8.32 8.35
N GLU A 7 -3.07 7.19 7.91
CA GLU A 7 -3.85 6.02 7.52
C GLU A 7 -4.11 5.02 8.66
N THR A 8 -3.55 5.23 9.86
CA THR A 8 -3.78 4.34 11.00
C THR A 8 -5.19 4.53 11.55
N GLU A 9 -5.98 3.47 11.53
CA GLU A 9 -7.37 3.40 11.98
C GLU A 9 -7.53 2.48 13.20
N PRO A 10 -8.62 2.65 13.99
CA PRO A 10 -8.93 1.72 15.08
C PRO A 10 -9.00 0.26 14.60
N GLY A 11 -8.28 -0.62 15.31
CA GLY A 11 -8.15 -2.04 14.94
C GLY A 11 -6.88 -2.37 14.15
N GLU A 12 -6.14 -1.37 13.70
CA GLU A 12 -4.87 -1.53 12.98
C GLU A 12 -3.64 -1.33 13.88
N GLU A 13 -3.83 -1.14 15.19
CA GLU A 13 -2.74 -0.91 16.16
C GLU A 13 -1.60 -1.95 16.06
N PRO A 14 -1.88 -3.26 15.81
CA PRO A 14 -0.82 -4.23 15.62
C PRO A 14 0.07 -3.97 14.39
N LEU A 15 -0.44 -3.25 13.37
CA LEU A 15 0.30 -2.93 12.16
C LEU A 15 1.24 -1.74 12.34
N LEU A 16 0.97 -0.86 13.31
CA LEU A 16 1.68 0.38 13.51
C LEU A 16 3.20 0.21 13.73
N PRO A 17 3.71 -0.76 14.54
CA PRO A 17 5.16 -0.95 14.67
C PRO A 17 5.83 -1.27 13.33
N LEU A 18 5.18 -2.07 12.49
CA LEU A 18 5.72 -2.45 11.17
C LEU A 18 5.72 -1.26 10.19
N THR A 19 4.65 -0.46 10.17
CA THR A 19 4.54 0.73 9.30
C THR A 19 5.52 1.82 9.70
N LEU A 20 5.68 2.08 11.00
CA LEU A 20 6.65 3.06 11.51
C LEU A 20 8.10 2.63 11.24
N GLU A 21 8.43 1.36 11.44
CA GLU A 21 9.77 0.86 11.09
C GLU A 21 10.04 0.99 9.60
N SER A 22 9.07 0.65 8.77
CA SER A 22 9.22 0.83 7.32
C SER A 22 9.41 2.30 6.94
N GLN A 23 8.65 3.20 7.55
CA GLN A 23 8.79 4.64 7.35
C GLN A 23 10.20 5.12 7.73
N ARG A 24 10.75 4.63 8.85
CA ARG A 24 12.13 4.91 9.29
C ARG A 24 13.18 4.45 8.27
N LEU A 25 12.96 3.31 7.61
CA LEU A 25 13.88 2.74 6.63
C LEU A 25 13.86 3.50 5.28
N TRP A 26 12.74 4.11 4.91
CA TRP A 26 12.53 4.70 3.59
C TRP A 26 13.62 5.68 3.12
N PRO A 27 14.09 6.65 3.94
CA PRO A 27 15.11 7.60 3.48
C PRO A 27 16.44 6.92 3.10
N GLY A 28 16.83 5.88 3.86
CA GLY A 28 17.99 5.05 3.57
C GLY A 28 17.81 4.25 2.29
N PHE A 29 16.70 3.53 2.21
CA PHE A 29 16.33 2.68 1.09
C PHE A 29 16.27 3.44 -0.24
N ALA A 30 15.67 4.64 -0.26
CA ALA A 30 15.62 5.48 -1.44
C ALA A 30 17.03 5.92 -1.92
N ARG A 31 17.94 6.25 -0.98
CA ARG A 31 19.34 6.60 -1.31
C ARG A 31 20.12 5.40 -1.85
N GLU A 32 19.94 4.22 -1.26
CA GLU A 32 20.59 2.98 -1.69
C GLU A 32 20.14 2.60 -3.10
N LEU A 33 18.85 2.66 -3.41
CA LEU A 33 18.32 2.41 -4.76
C LEU A 33 18.91 3.39 -5.78
N LEU A 34 18.96 4.69 -5.44
CA LEU A 34 19.57 5.69 -6.32
C LEU A 34 21.07 5.39 -6.56
N ALA A 35 21.81 5.06 -5.51
CA ALA A 35 23.24 4.74 -5.63
C ALA A 35 23.50 3.47 -6.45
N ALA A 36 22.65 2.45 -6.31
CA ALA A 36 22.81 1.18 -7.01
C ALA A 36 22.37 1.24 -8.49
N THR A 37 21.42 2.12 -8.83
CA THR A 37 20.75 2.06 -10.14
C THR A 37 20.81 3.35 -10.94
N GLY A 38 21.12 4.48 -10.30
CA GLY A 38 20.99 5.81 -10.91
C GLY A 38 19.53 6.29 -11.06
N ILE A 39 18.54 5.51 -10.62
CA ILE A 39 17.11 5.83 -10.74
C ILE A 39 16.61 6.43 -9.43
N SER A 40 16.15 7.69 -9.48
CA SER A 40 15.48 8.32 -8.36
C SER A 40 14.06 7.80 -8.22
N VAL A 41 13.67 7.39 -7.00
CA VAL A 41 12.28 7.04 -6.67
C VAL A 41 11.44 8.26 -6.29
N GLU A 42 11.98 9.45 -6.47
CA GLU A 42 11.35 10.73 -6.12
C GLU A 42 10.78 10.74 -4.69
N TYR A 43 11.62 10.30 -3.74
CA TYR A 43 11.26 10.38 -2.33
C TYR A 43 11.10 11.84 -1.91
N ARG A 44 9.93 12.18 -1.38
CA ARG A 44 9.54 13.54 -0.99
C ARG A 44 8.99 13.52 0.42
N ASP A 45 9.47 14.46 1.25
CA ASP A 45 9.26 14.54 2.71
C ASP A 45 8.53 15.81 3.16
N GLU A 46 7.73 16.41 2.27
CA GLU A 46 6.96 17.62 2.61
C GLU A 46 5.86 17.36 3.64
N GLY A 47 5.44 16.14 3.81
CA GLY A 47 4.35 15.75 4.71
C GLY A 47 3.01 15.57 4.01
N THR A 48 2.00 15.26 4.82
CA THR A 48 0.64 14.94 4.37
C THR A 48 -0.38 15.79 5.14
N LEU A 49 -1.40 16.28 4.42
CA LEU A 49 -2.56 16.97 4.98
C LEU A 49 -3.81 16.11 4.82
N VAL A 50 -4.57 15.94 5.89
CA VAL A 50 -5.94 15.39 5.86
C VAL A 50 -6.90 16.54 6.10
N VAL A 51 -7.80 16.82 5.16
CA VAL A 51 -8.63 18.04 5.14
C VAL A 51 -10.11 17.67 5.33
N ALA A 52 -10.75 18.34 6.27
CA ALA A 52 -12.18 18.33 6.50
C ALA A 52 -12.84 19.48 5.75
N LEU A 53 -13.82 19.19 4.88
CA LEU A 53 -14.45 20.18 4.01
C LEU A 53 -15.63 20.90 4.69
N ASN A 54 -16.24 20.27 5.68
CA ASN A 54 -17.39 20.75 6.41
C ASN A 54 -17.30 20.33 7.90
N ARG A 55 -18.34 20.64 8.68
CA ARG A 55 -18.37 20.35 10.11
C ARG A 55 -18.40 18.85 10.42
N ASP A 56 -19.17 18.08 9.68
CA ASP A 56 -19.30 16.63 9.89
C ASP A 56 -17.97 15.93 9.59
N ASP A 57 -17.31 16.34 8.50
CA ASP A 57 -15.94 15.87 8.19
C ASP A 57 -14.95 16.22 9.30
N ALA A 58 -15.09 17.43 9.91
CA ALA A 58 -14.21 17.86 11.01
C ALA A 58 -14.44 17.06 12.29
N GLU A 59 -15.68 16.68 12.60
CA GLU A 59 -15.99 15.80 13.72
C GLU A 59 -15.38 14.41 13.52
N THR A 60 -15.52 13.83 12.32
CA THR A 60 -14.89 12.55 11.96
C THR A 60 -13.35 12.65 12.06
N LEU A 61 -12.78 13.71 11.50
CA LEU A 61 -11.32 13.93 11.54
C LEU A 61 -10.82 14.12 12.97
N ARG A 62 -11.62 14.72 13.86
CA ARG A 62 -11.29 14.88 15.29
C ARG A 62 -11.17 13.53 15.99
N HIS A 63 -12.10 12.60 15.74
CA HIS A 63 -12.02 11.24 16.30
C HIS A 63 -10.75 10.51 15.84
N SER A 64 -10.43 10.57 14.55
CA SER A 64 -9.19 9.99 14.03
C SER A 64 -7.95 10.64 14.64
N PHE A 65 -7.93 11.97 14.75
CA PHE A 65 -6.83 12.72 15.37
C PHE A 65 -6.62 12.32 16.83
N ASP A 66 -7.67 12.27 17.64
CA ASP A 66 -7.59 11.92 19.06
C ASP A 66 -7.09 10.47 19.23
N PHE A 67 -7.57 9.55 18.40
CA PHE A 67 -7.08 8.18 18.35
C PHE A 67 -5.59 8.11 18.00
N GLN A 68 -5.17 8.73 16.89
CA GLN A 68 -3.78 8.74 16.43
C GLN A 68 -2.86 9.42 17.47
N LYS A 69 -3.30 10.48 18.12
CA LYS A 69 -2.57 11.12 19.24
C LYS A 69 -2.44 10.18 20.45
N SER A 70 -3.45 9.37 20.74
CA SER A 70 -3.37 8.40 21.85
C SER A 70 -2.33 7.30 21.60
N LEU A 71 -2.01 7.04 20.32
CA LEU A 71 -0.92 6.13 19.90
C LEU A 71 0.46 6.81 19.88
N GLY A 72 0.55 8.10 20.26
CA GLY A 72 1.82 8.84 20.30
C GLY A 72 2.28 9.38 18.95
N LEU A 73 1.42 9.36 17.92
CA LEU A 73 1.80 9.85 16.59
C LEU A 73 1.97 11.37 16.58
N ASP A 74 3.00 11.84 15.85
CA ASP A 74 3.31 13.28 15.74
C ASP A 74 2.51 13.90 14.59
N ILE A 75 1.30 14.30 14.95
CA ILE A 75 0.35 14.97 14.05
C ILE A 75 -0.13 16.28 14.66
N GLU A 76 -0.46 17.25 13.83
CA GLU A 76 -0.85 18.61 14.19
C GLU A 76 -2.26 18.91 13.69
N TRP A 77 -3.13 19.41 14.59
CA TRP A 77 -4.43 19.93 14.20
C TRP A 77 -4.30 21.37 13.70
N LEU A 78 -4.82 21.65 12.51
CA LEU A 78 -4.78 22.96 11.87
C LEU A 78 -6.19 23.52 11.73
N ASN A 79 -6.34 24.83 11.97
CA ASN A 79 -7.52 25.54 11.52
C ASN A 79 -7.46 25.83 10.00
N ALA A 80 -8.58 26.28 9.44
CA ALA A 80 -8.72 26.52 8.00
C ALA A 80 -7.67 27.51 7.45
N ALA A 81 -7.33 28.54 8.22
CA ALA A 81 -6.34 29.55 7.78
C ALA A 81 -4.93 28.97 7.75
N GLU A 82 -4.57 28.14 8.74
CA GLU A 82 -3.29 27.45 8.82
C GLU A 82 -3.11 26.43 7.68
N ALA A 83 -4.14 25.62 7.43
CA ALA A 83 -4.14 24.66 6.34
C ALA A 83 -3.99 25.36 4.98
N ARG A 84 -4.71 26.47 4.76
CA ARG A 84 -4.62 27.24 3.51
C ARG A 84 -3.32 28.05 3.36
N ARG A 85 -2.62 28.35 4.44
CA ARG A 85 -1.24 28.89 4.31
C ARG A 85 -0.26 27.85 3.79
N ARG A 86 -0.46 26.56 4.14
CA ARG A 86 0.36 25.45 3.61
C ARG A 86 -0.01 25.10 2.18
N GLU A 87 -1.32 25.07 1.89
CA GLU A 87 -1.89 24.77 0.57
C GLU A 87 -2.90 25.84 0.14
N PRO A 88 -2.44 26.90 -0.54
CA PRO A 88 -3.29 28.05 -0.88
C PRO A 88 -4.47 27.73 -1.81
N HIS A 89 -4.35 26.66 -2.61
CA HIS A 89 -5.40 26.24 -3.55
C HIS A 89 -6.50 25.38 -2.90
N LEU A 90 -6.40 25.07 -1.61
CA LEU A 90 -7.53 24.49 -0.89
C LEU A 90 -8.72 25.45 -0.91
N LYS A 91 -9.92 24.88 -1.10
CA LYS A 91 -11.18 25.60 -1.14
C LYS A 91 -11.29 26.58 0.03
N PRO A 92 -11.74 27.83 -0.17
CA PRO A 92 -12.17 28.70 0.91
C PRO A 92 -13.29 28.05 1.73
N GLY A 93 -13.19 28.14 3.07
CA GLY A 93 -14.23 27.61 3.97
C GLY A 93 -14.13 26.11 4.26
N ILE A 94 -12.97 25.48 4.10
CA ILE A 94 -12.69 24.19 4.74
C ILE A 94 -12.84 24.31 6.25
N ALA A 95 -13.23 23.25 6.93
CA ALA A 95 -13.50 23.31 8.37
C ALA A 95 -12.23 23.18 9.22
N ALA A 96 -11.36 22.23 8.90
CA ALA A 96 -10.11 21.95 9.62
C ALA A 96 -9.18 21.09 8.75
N ALA A 97 -7.97 20.83 9.25
CA ALA A 97 -7.08 19.83 8.72
C ALA A 97 -6.22 19.20 9.83
N VAL A 98 -5.64 18.03 9.52
CA VAL A 98 -4.55 17.42 10.27
C VAL A 98 -3.32 17.38 9.39
N PHE A 99 -2.19 17.79 9.92
CA PHE A 99 -0.91 17.71 9.25
C PHE A 99 -0.02 16.65 9.90
N CYS A 100 0.54 15.77 9.10
CA CYS A 100 1.59 14.83 9.51
C CYS A 100 2.86 15.12 8.73
N LYS A 101 3.89 15.54 9.42
CA LYS A 101 5.19 15.84 8.80
C LYS A 101 5.92 14.59 8.36
N SER A 102 5.76 13.49 9.08
CA SER A 102 6.48 12.24 8.84
C SER A 102 5.87 11.37 7.72
N ASP A 103 4.63 11.64 7.29
CA ASP A 103 4.02 10.92 6.18
C ASP A 103 4.46 11.52 4.85
N HIS A 104 5.11 10.69 4.04
CA HIS A 104 5.85 11.08 2.85
C HIS A 104 5.26 10.48 1.56
N GLN A 105 5.99 10.59 0.45
CA GLN A 105 5.61 9.96 -0.81
C GLN A 105 6.82 9.53 -1.63
N VAL A 106 6.57 8.59 -2.55
CA VAL A 106 7.50 8.17 -3.61
C VAL A 106 6.73 8.00 -4.91
N GLU A 107 7.42 8.07 -6.03
CA GLU A 107 6.87 7.70 -7.33
C GLU A 107 6.94 6.17 -7.46
N ASN A 108 5.78 5.51 -7.42
CA ASN A 108 5.69 4.05 -7.33
C ASN A 108 6.15 3.31 -8.61
N ARG A 109 6.00 3.92 -9.79
CA ARG A 109 6.50 3.34 -11.05
C ARG A 109 8.03 3.45 -11.14
N ALA A 110 8.59 4.59 -10.71
CA ALA A 110 10.04 4.75 -10.61
C ALA A 110 10.62 3.77 -9.57
N LEU A 111 9.92 3.54 -8.44
CA LEU A 111 10.30 2.52 -7.46
C LEU A 111 10.36 1.14 -8.10
N ALA A 112 9.32 0.71 -8.83
CA ALA A 112 9.31 -0.59 -9.49
C ALA A 112 10.49 -0.73 -10.48
N ASN A 113 10.74 0.30 -11.29
CA ASN A 113 11.86 0.32 -12.24
C ASN A 113 13.22 0.26 -11.53
N ALA A 114 13.38 1.00 -10.43
CA ALA A 114 14.61 0.99 -9.63
C ALA A 114 14.85 -0.38 -9.00
N LEU A 115 13.79 -1.03 -8.47
CA LEU A 115 13.89 -2.39 -7.91
C LEU A 115 14.31 -3.42 -8.97
N VAL A 116 13.70 -3.39 -10.17
CA VAL A 116 14.11 -4.26 -11.27
C VAL A 116 15.57 -4.02 -11.65
N ALA A 117 15.99 -2.77 -11.78
CA ALA A 117 17.37 -2.42 -12.10
C ALA A 117 18.35 -2.89 -11.01
N ALA A 118 17.99 -2.72 -9.72
CA ALA A 118 18.80 -3.17 -8.59
C ALA A 118 18.93 -4.70 -8.56
N CYS A 119 17.85 -5.44 -8.80
CA CYS A 119 17.88 -6.89 -8.90
C CYS A 119 18.82 -7.36 -10.01
N ARG A 120 18.72 -6.76 -11.20
CA ARG A 120 19.62 -7.07 -12.33
C ARG A 120 21.09 -6.76 -12.01
N ALA A 121 21.35 -5.63 -11.38
CA ALA A 121 22.69 -5.24 -10.95
C ALA A 121 23.28 -6.21 -9.89
N ALA A 122 22.43 -6.79 -9.07
CA ALA A 122 22.81 -7.80 -8.08
C ALA A 122 22.91 -9.23 -8.66
N GLY A 123 22.74 -9.41 -9.98
CA GLY A 123 22.81 -10.72 -10.63
C GLY A 123 21.56 -11.60 -10.46
N VAL A 124 20.44 -11.03 -10.04
CA VAL A 124 19.17 -11.73 -9.92
C VAL A 124 18.56 -11.93 -11.32
N GLY A 125 18.21 -13.17 -11.66
CA GLY A 125 17.45 -13.49 -12.88
C GLY A 125 16.03 -12.95 -12.78
N ILE A 126 15.57 -12.24 -13.81
CA ILE A 126 14.20 -11.75 -13.92
C ILE A 126 13.60 -12.27 -15.23
N HIS A 127 12.55 -13.08 -15.10
CA HIS A 127 11.82 -13.69 -16.21
C HIS A 127 10.50 -12.97 -16.41
N GLU A 128 10.50 -11.93 -17.24
CA GLU A 128 9.31 -11.18 -17.61
C GLU A 128 8.44 -12.01 -18.56
N HIS A 129 7.12 -11.80 -18.52
CA HIS A 129 6.12 -12.55 -19.31
C HIS A 129 6.08 -14.06 -19.01
N CYS A 130 6.64 -14.48 -17.89
CA CYS A 130 6.64 -15.87 -17.42
C CYS A 130 5.54 -16.05 -16.37
N SER A 131 4.42 -16.64 -16.75
CA SER A 131 3.32 -16.93 -15.82
C SER A 131 3.62 -18.21 -15.05
N ILE A 132 3.47 -18.15 -13.71
CA ILE A 132 3.57 -19.33 -12.85
C ILE A 132 2.20 -19.98 -12.75
N ALA A 133 2.10 -21.26 -13.16
CA ALA A 133 0.88 -22.04 -13.08
C ALA A 133 0.67 -22.59 -11.65
N GLU A 134 1.72 -23.18 -11.09
CA GLU A 134 1.64 -23.77 -9.75
C GLU A 134 3.01 -23.83 -9.05
N ILE A 135 2.95 -23.97 -7.73
CA ILE A 135 4.11 -24.30 -6.90
C ILE A 135 4.25 -25.83 -6.89
N VAL A 136 5.43 -26.30 -7.27
CA VAL A 136 5.74 -27.73 -7.32
C VAL A 136 6.01 -28.26 -5.91
N MET A 137 5.28 -29.32 -5.54
CA MET A 137 5.39 -29.98 -4.24
C MET A 137 6.04 -31.35 -4.38
N ASN A 138 6.98 -31.66 -3.48
CA ASN A 138 7.55 -32.98 -3.35
C ASN A 138 7.56 -33.39 -1.87
N SER A 139 6.91 -34.50 -1.53
CA SER A 139 6.83 -35.04 -0.16
C SER A 139 6.39 -33.99 0.89
N GLY A 140 5.45 -33.10 0.51
CA GLY A 140 4.93 -32.05 1.40
C GLY A 140 5.78 -30.79 1.50
N ARG A 141 6.88 -30.69 0.74
CA ARG A 141 7.76 -29.53 0.64
C ARG A 141 7.61 -28.83 -0.71
N ALA A 142 7.58 -27.52 -0.73
CA ALA A 142 7.73 -26.75 -1.95
C ALA A 142 9.18 -26.84 -2.46
N CYS A 143 9.35 -27.12 -3.73
CA CYS A 143 10.66 -27.39 -4.32
C CYS A 143 10.86 -26.72 -5.69
N GLY A 144 9.96 -25.83 -6.11
CA GLY A 144 10.06 -25.10 -7.36
C GLY A 144 8.72 -24.58 -7.82
N VAL A 145 8.68 -24.14 -9.07
CA VAL A 145 7.47 -23.63 -9.73
C VAL A 145 7.33 -24.25 -11.13
N GLU A 146 6.09 -24.36 -11.61
CA GLU A 146 5.78 -24.78 -12.97
C GLU A 146 5.42 -23.56 -13.81
N THR A 147 6.10 -23.41 -14.96
CA THR A 147 5.88 -22.34 -15.92
C THR A 147 5.47 -22.92 -17.28
N ALA A 148 5.08 -22.07 -18.21
CA ALA A 148 4.81 -22.51 -19.59
C ALA A 148 6.07 -23.05 -20.31
N GLU A 149 7.26 -22.69 -19.84
CA GLU A 149 8.56 -23.10 -20.41
C GLU A 149 9.11 -24.37 -19.73
N GLY A 150 8.48 -24.82 -18.66
CA GLY A 150 8.84 -26.00 -17.88
C GLY A 150 9.03 -25.67 -16.40
N ARG A 151 9.55 -26.64 -15.70
CA ARG A 151 9.76 -26.57 -14.24
C ARG A 151 11.08 -25.88 -13.90
N GLU A 152 11.01 -24.97 -12.93
CA GLU A 152 12.14 -24.33 -12.28
C GLU A 152 12.25 -24.82 -10.83
N ASP A 153 13.36 -25.50 -10.49
CA ASP A 153 13.60 -26.02 -9.16
C ASP A 153 14.19 -24.94 -8.24
N ALA A 154 13.77 -24.92 -6.97
CA ALA A 154 14.28 -24.03 -5.95
C ALA A 154 14.21 -24.66 -4.56
N GLU A 155 15.18 -24.33 -3.69
CA GLU A 155 15.17 -24.77 -2.28
C GLU A 155 14.09 -24.03 -1.47
N ILE A 156 13.84 -22.76 -1.80
CA ILE A 156 12.84 -21.90 -1.17
C ILE A 156 12.09 -21.16 -2.28
N VAL A 157 10.77 -21.19 -2.21
CA VAL A 157 9.87 -20.41 -3.07
C VAL A 157 9.24 -19.29 -2.22
N VAL A 158 9.31 -18.05 -2.71
CA VAL A 158 8.64 -16.90 -2.08
C VAL A 158 7.42 -16.53 -2.91
N LEU A 159 6.23 -16.72 -2.37
CA LEU A 159 4.98 -16.30 -3.00
C LEU A 159 4.73 -14.81 -2.74
N ALA A 160 5.07 -13.99 -3.73
CA ALA A 160 4.93 -12.52 -3.70
C ALA A 160 4.03 -12.01 -4.84
N ALA A 161 3.03 -12.81 -5.25
CA ALA A 161 2.20 -12.55 -6.42
C ALA A 161 1.07 -11.51 -6.19
N GLY A 162 1.12 -10.74 -5.09
CA GLY A 162 0.17 -9.65 -4.82
C GLY A 162 -1.28 -10.13 -4.90
N ALA A 163 -2.13 -9.43 -5.65
CA ALA A 163 -3.55 -9.76 -5.78
C ALA A 163 -3.79 -11.15 -6.42
N TRP A 164 -2.82 -11.68 -7.16
CA TRP A 164 -2.89 -13.00 -7.82
C TRP A 164 -2.38 -14.15 -6.96
N SER A 165 -1.96 -13.91 -5.73
CA SER A 165 -1.38 -14.95 -4.85
C SER A 165 -2.31 -16.15 -4.64
N ARG A 166 -3.62 -15.93 -4.70
CA ARG A 166 -4.62 -17.00 -4.58
C ARG A 166 -4.81 -17.82 -5.86
N GLU A 167 -4.42 -17.28 -7.01
CA GLU A 167 -4.58 -17.92 -8.32
C GLU A 167 -3.46 -18.93 -8.61
N ILE A 168 -2.36 -18.88 -7.85
CA ILE A 168 -1.23 -19.81 -8.02
C ILE A 168 -1.64 -21.20 -7.50
N GLY A 169 -1.56 -22.20 -8.38
CA GLY A 169 -1.86 -23.59 -8.08
C GLY A 169 -0.83 -24.28 -7.19
N GLY A 170 -1.06 -25.57 -6.90
CA GLY A 170 -0.12 -26.42 -6.17
C GLY A 170 -0.16 -26.28 -4.63
N ILE A 171 -0.77 -25.23 -4.10
CA ILE A 171 -0.87 -24.98 -2.66
C ILE A 171 -2.13 -25.67 -2.11
N PRO A 172 -2.02 -26.55 -1.10
CA PRO A 172 -3.20 -27.16 -0.46
C PRO A 172 -4.13 -26.08 0.12
N ALA A 173 -5.44 -26.28 0.01
CA ALA A 173 -6.46 -25.30 0.36
C ALA A 173 -6.34 -24.74 1.79
N ALA A 174 -5.84 -25.53 2.74
CA ALA A 174 -5.61 -25.10 4.12
C ALA A 174 -4.51 -24.04 4.27
N TYR A 175 -3.60 -23.95 3.31
CA TYR A 175 -2.45 -23.05 3.31
C TYR A 175 -2.54 -21.95 2.25
N GLN A 176 -3.62 -21.97 1.45
CA GLN A 176 -3.84 -20.99 0.40
C GLN A 176 -4.01 -19.58 1.01
N PRO A 177 -3.19 -18.57 0.62
CA PRO A 177 -3.35 -17.24 1.15
C PRO A 177 -4.74 -16.66 0.82
N PRO A 178 -5.52 -16.19 1.81
CA PRO A 178 -6.86 -15.66 1.58
C PRO A 178 -6.81 -14.23 1.01
N VAL A 179 -6.16 -14.07 -0.14
CA VAL A 179 -6.03 -12.79 -0.85
C VAL A 179 -7.15 -12.65 -1.87
N ARG A 180 -7.68 -11.43 -2.01
CA ARG A 180 -8.62 -11.05 -3.05
C ARG A 180 -8.21 -9.72 -3.71
N PRO A 181 -8.49 -9.52 -5.00
CA PRO A 181 -8.23 -8.26 -5.67
C PRO A 181 -9.23 -7.20 -5.19
N ILE A 182 -8.73 -6.09 -4.66
CA ILE A 182 -9.53 -4.89 -4.37
C ILE A 182 -9.21 -3.87 -5.45
N LYS A 183 -10.12 -3.72 -6.40
CA LYS A 183 -9.99 -2.82 -7.54
C LYS A 183 -9.96 -1.37 -7.09
N GLY A 184 -9.07 -0.58 -7.68
CA GLY A 184 -8.99 0.87 -7.52
C GLY A 184 -8.85 1.55 -8.88
N GLN A 185 -9.80 2.43 -9.20
CA GLN A 185 -9.70 3.33 -10.36
C GLN A 185 -8.97 4.59 -9.92
N MET A 186 -8.14 5.13 -10.80
CA MET A 186 -7.32 6.31 -10.56
C MET A 186 -7.21 7.14 -11.83
N LEU A 187 -6.94 8.43 -11.66
CA LEU A 187 -6.61 9.34 -12.75
C LEU A 187 -5.48 10.28 -12.36
N ALA A 188 -4.84 10.87 -13.35
CA ALA A 188 -3.92 11.99 -13.18
C ALA A 188 -4.38 13.17 -14.04
N VAL A 189 -4.26 14.36 -13.47
CA VAL A 189 -4.39 15.62 -14.21
C VAL A 189 -3.02 16.29 -14.28
N GLN A 190 -2.78 17.15 -15.28
CA GLN A 190 -1.50 17.81 -15.51
C GLN A 190 -1.52 19.23 -14.98
N MET A 191 -0.69 19.49 -13.97
CA MET A 191 -0.34 20.83 -13.48
C MET A 191 0.87 21.39 -14.24
N ASP A 192 1.11 22.68 -14.14
CA ASP A 192 2.41 23.26 -14.45
C ASP A 192 3.43 22.81 -13.38
N PRO A 193 4.50 22.08 -13.72
CA PRO A 193 5.49 21.64 -12.73
C PRO A 193 6.24 22.81 -12.08
N LYS A 194 6.25 24.01 -12.70
CA LYS A 194 6.87 25.23 -12.14
C LYS A 194 5.94 25.97 -11.18
N ALA A 195 4.63 25.72 -11.27
CA ALA A 195 3.61 26.33 -10.44
C ALA A 195 2.57 25.29 -9.99
N PRO A 196 2.98 24.26 -9.22
CA PRO A 196 2.08 23.20 -8.81
C PRO A 196 0.98 23.73 -7.89
N LEU A 197 -0.26 23.24 -8.07
CA LEU A 197 -1.40 23.58 -7.20
C LEU A 197 -1.21 23.08 -5.77
N LEU A 198 -0.57 21.92 -5.60
CA LEU A 198 -0.31 21.32 -4.32
C LEU A 198 1.17 20.94 -4.19
N ARG A 199 1.68 21.01 -2.97
CA ARG A 199 3.03 20.57 -2.59
C ARG A 199 3.01 19.31 -1.75
N HIS A 200 2.04 19.24 -0.82
CA HIS A 200 1.84 18.10 0.07
C HIS A 200 0.90 17.06 -0.56
N VAL A 201 0.97 15.84 -0.07
CA VAL A 201 -0.14 14.90 -0.25
C VAL A 201 -1.36 15.46 0.49
N VAL A 202 -2.51 15.49 -0.16
CA VAL A 202 -3.76 15.98 0.42
C VAL A 202 -4.79 14.88 0.40
N TRP A 203 -5.30 14.50 1.57
CA TRP A 203 -6.44 13.63 1.75
C TRP A 203 -7.70 14.46 1.93
N LEU A 204 -8.71 14.12 1.15
CA LEU A 204 -10.06 14.65 1.22
C LEU A 204 -11.03 13.52 1.59
N PRO A 205 -12.25 13.77 2.02
CA PRO A 205 -13.18 12.72 2.45
C PRO A 205 -13.46 11.63 1.42
N ARG A 206 -13.28 11.92 0.12
CA ARG A 206 -13.60 10.99 -0.98
C ARG A 206 -12.47 10.77 -1.98
N ALA A 207 -11.34 11.44 -1.83
CA ALA A 207 -10.20 11.30 -2.72
C ALA A 207 -8.91 11.71 -2.02
N TYR A 208 -7.79 11.22 -2.48
CA TYR A 208 -6.49 11.77 -2.15
C TYR A 208 -5.83 12.35 -3.40
N LEU A 209 -5.01 13.37 -3.21
CA LEU A 209 -4.28 14.06 -4.25
C LEU A 209 -2.79 13.97 -3.96
N VAL A 210 -2.02 13.45 -4.93
CA VAL A 210 -0.58 13.24 -4.77
C VAL A 210 0.16 14.00 -5.88
N PRO A 211 0.78 15.15 -5.57
CA PRO A 211 1.54 15.93 -6.55
C PRO A 211 2.86 15.24 -6.89
N ARG A 212 3.23 15.23 -8.18
CA ARG A 212 4.47 14.68 -8.71
C ARG A 212 5.38 15.75 -9.24
N ASN A 213 6.69 15.48 -9.33
CA ASN A 213 7.69 16.46 -9.79
C ASN A 213 7.53 16.81 -11.27
N ASP A 214 6.98 15.91 -12.08
CA ASP A 214 6.68 16.12 -13.49
C ASP A 214 5.39 16.93 -13.75
N GLY A 215 4.74 17.38 -12.68
CA GLY A 215 3.49 18.14 -12.72
C GLY A 215 2.22 17.29 -12.74
N ARG A 216 2.30 15.97 -12.79
CA ARG A 216 1.10 15.14 -12.60
C ARG A 216 0.55 15.33 -11.18
N LEU A 217 -0.76 15.47 -11.07
CA LEU A 217 -1.49 15.39 -9.83
C LEU A 217 -2.32 14.09 -9.87
N ILE A 218 -1.90 13.11 -9.11
CA ILE A 218 -2.60 11.83 -9.03
C ILE A 218 -3.83 12.00 -8.15
N ILE A 219 -4.99 11.58 -8.64
CA ILE A 219 -6.26 11.56 -7.92
C ILE A 219 -6.69 10.11 -7.75
N GLY A 220 -6.83 9.68 -6.53
CA GLY A 220 -7.18 8.30 -6.17
C GLY A 220 -8.06 8.24 -4.92
N ALA A 221 -8.58 7.11 -4.63
CA ALA A 221 -8.85 5.99 -5.51
C ALA A 221 -10.20 5.36 -5.14
N THR A 222 -10.86 4.74 -6.06
CA THR A 222 -12.02 3.92 -5.72
C THR A 222 -11.59 2.67 -4.94
N VAL A 223 -12.54 2.07 -4.23
CA VAL A 223 -12.38 0.78 -3.53
C VAL A 223 -13.55 -0.10 -3.92
N GLU A 224 -13.29 -1.14 -4.72
CA GLU A 224 -14.33 -1.95 -5.32
C GLU A 224 -13.99 -3.44 -5.24
N GLU A 225 -14.95 -4.26 -4.83
CA GLU A 225 -14.86 -5.73 -4.89
C GLU A 225 -15.47 -6.23 -6.21
N ARG A 226 -14.69 -6.21 -7.29
CA ARG A 226 -15.11 -6.61 -8.64
C ARG A 226 -14.17 -7.62 -9.30
N GLY A 227 -13.49 -8.41 -8.48
CA GLY A 227 -12.49 -9.34 -9.00
C GLY A 227 -11.42 -8.60 -9.80
N PHE A 228 -10.94 -9.21 -10.88
CA PHE A 228 -9.94 -8.65 -11.78
C PHE A 228 -10.54 -7.83 -12.95
N ASP A 229 -11.68 -7.16 -12.73
CA ASP A 229 -12.25 -6.26 -13.72
C ASP A 229 -11.37 -5.03 -13.92
N THR A 230 -10.82 -4.86 -15.14
CA THR A 230 -9.93 -3.75 -15.52
C THR A 230 -10.67 -2.55 -16.11
N SER A 231 -12.01 -2.59 -16.19
CA SER A 231 -12.78 -1.50 -16.78
C SER A 231 -12.74 -0.23 -15.93
N LEU A 232 -12.62 0.93 -16.59
CA LEU A 232 -12.88 2.23 -16.00
C LEU A 232 -14.36 2.54 -16.14
N THR A 233 -14.97 3.07 -15.09
CA THR A 233 -16.40 3.41 -15.12
C THR A 233 -16.62 4.91 -15.02
N ALA A 234 -17.64 5.42 -15.71
CA ALA A 234 -18.03 6.83 -15.61
C ALA A 234 -18.31 7.25 -14.16
N GLY A 235 -18.96 6.38 -13.38
CA GLY A 235 -19.24 6.63 -11.97
C GLY A 235 -17.99 6.72 -11.11
N GLY A 236 -17.00 5.84 -11.35
CA GLY A 236 -15.71 5.89 -10.66
C GLY A 236 -14.93 7.18 -10.96
N MET A 237 -14.84 7.54 -12.25
CA MET A 237 -14.18 8.79 -12.67
C MET A 237 -14.87 10.02 -12.10
N LEU A 238 -16.21 10.07 -12.18
CA LEU A 238 -16.99 11.17 -11.60
C LEU A 238 -16.75 11.32 -10.11
N ALA A 239 -16.77 10.20 -9.35
CA ALA A 239 -16.56 10.23 -7.90
C ALA A 239 -15.18 10.78 -7.52
N LEU A 240 -14.13 10.40 -8.26
CA LEU A 240 -12.77 10.88 -8.03
C LEU A 240 -12.62 12.37 -8.37
N ILE A 241 -13.12 12.80 -9.53
CA ILE A 241 -13.05 14.21 -9.97
C ILE A 241 -13.85 15.08 -9.00
N GLU A 242 -15.10 14.70 -8.67
CA GLU A 242 -15.93 15.45 -7.72
C GLU A 242 -15.29 15.51 -6.33
N GLY A 243 -14.75 14.35 -5.84
CA GLY A 243 -14.07 14.28 -4.55
C GLY A 243 -12.88 15.24 -4.47
N ALA A 244 -12.05 15.30 -5.49
CA ALA A 244 -10.91 16.20 -5.57
C ALA A 244 -11.33 17.67 -5.77
N TRP A 245 -12.29 17.94 -6.66
CA TRP A 245 -12.80 19.27 -6.94
C TRP A 245 -13.42 19.95 -5.70
N ARG A 246 -14.13 19.20 -4.88
CA ARG A 246 -14.70 19.72 -3.63
C ARG A 246 -13.65 20.30 -2.68
N GLY A 247 -12.42 19.80 -2.71
CA GLY A 247 -11.32 20.29 -1.87
C GLY A 247 -10.39 21.27 -2.57
N VAL A 248 -10.16 21.06 -3.87
CA VAL A 248 -9.27 21.86 -4.73
C VAL A 248 -9.99 22.22 -6.02
N PRO A 249 -10.87 23.25 -6.03
CA PRO A 249 -11.71 23.57 -7.19
C PRO A 249 -10.95 23.85 -8.49
N THR A 250 -9.74 24.38 -8.38
CA THR A 250 -8.89 24.74 -9.53
C THR A 250 -8.52 23.53 -10.42
N ILE A 251 -8.72 22.30 -9.96
CA ILE A 251 -8.45 21.10 -10.78
C ILE A 251 -9.34 21.02 -12.02
N GLU A 252 -10.50 21.69 -12.04
CA GLU A 252 -11.45 21.67 -13.17
C GLU A 252 -10.84 22.23 -14.46
N GLU A 253 -9.83 23.08 -14.36
CA GLU A 253 -9.11 23.67 -15.48
C GLU A 253 -7.94 22.81 -15.98
N LEU A 254 -7.62 21.72 -15.29
CA LEU A 254 -6.46 20.90 -15.63
C LEU A 254 -6.83 19.79 -16.63
N PRO A 255 -5.99 19.56 -17.66
CA PRO A 255 -6.21 18.46 -18.59
C PRO A 255 -6.00 17.10 -17.89
N ILE A 256 -6.83 16.11 -18.23
CA ILE A 256 -6.63 14.72 -17.81
C ILE A 256 -5.42 14.18 -18.57
N ALA A 257 -4.41 13.73 -17.83
CA ALA A 257 -3.17 13.18 -18.38
C ALA A 257 -3.28 11.67 -18.63
N GLU A 258 -3.83 10.92 -17.67
CA GLU A 258 -4.03 9.48 -17.78
C GLU A 258 -5.09 8.95 -16.82
N THR A 259 -5.60 7.75 -17.12
CA THR A 259 -6.51 6.99 -16.25
C THR A 259 -6.09 5.53 -16.22
N TRP A 260 -6.22 4.86 -15.07
CA TRP A 260 -5.84 3.45 -14.95
C TRP A 260 -6.58 2.74 -13.82
N VAL A 261 -6.45 1.41 -13.81
CA VAL A 261 -6.95 0.52 -12.76
C VAL A 261 -5.78 -0.23 -12.14
N GLY A 262 -5.84 -0.47 -10.84
CA GLY A 262 -4.94 -1.36 -10.12
C GLY A 262 -5.70 -2.26 -9.15
N PHE A 263 -5.04 -3.33 -8.70
CA PHE A 263 -5.62 -4.29 -7.76
C PHE A 263 -4.77 -4.35 -6.50
N ARG A 264 -5.37 -3.93 -5.38
CA ARG A 264 -4.74 -4.11 -4.07
C ARG A 264 -4.92 -5.56 -3.61
N PRO A 265 -3.88 -6.20 -3.07
CA PRO A 265 -3.99 -7.54 -2.51
C PRO A 265 -4.65 -7.47 -1.12
N GLY A 266 -5.99 -7.49 -1.06
CA GLY A 266 -6.74 -7.49 0.19
C GLY A 266 -6.67 -8.85 0.86
N SER A 267 -6.21 -8.93 2.11
CA SER A 267 -6.34 -10.11 2.97
C SER A 267 -7.67 -10.09 3.73
N ARG A 268 -7.93 -11.04 4.62
CA ARG A 268 -9.18 -11.05 5.41
C ARG A 268 -9.24 -9.95 6.47
N ASP A 269 -8.09 -9.53 6.95
CA ASP A 269 -7.90 -8.50 7.98
C ASP A 269 -7.20 -7.26 7.42
N ASP A 270 -7.04 -7.20 6.08
CA ASP A 270 -6.36 -6.15 5.32
C ASP A 270 -4.92 -5.86 5.78
N ALA A 271 -4.33 -6.76 6.58
CA ALA A 271 -2.94 -6.74 7.01
C ALA A 271 -2.07 -7.70 6.17
N PRO A 272 -0.75 -7.42 6.03
CA PRO A 272 0.14 -8.24 5.22
C PRO A 272 0.27 -9.66 5.76
N MET A 273 0.64 -10.59 4.89
CA MET A 273 1.08 -11.94 5.24
C MET A 273 2.57 -12.05 4.94
N LEU A 274 3.38 -12.19 6.00
CA LEU A 274 4.84 -12.21 5.92
C LEU A 274 5.40 -13.43 6.67
N GLY A 275 6.21 -14.24 5.99
CA GLY A 275 6.94 -15.35 6.58
C GLY A 275 6.51 -16.74 6.13
N PRO A 276 6.78 -17.80 6.93
CA PRO A 276 6.52 -19.18 6.54
C PRO A 276 5.02 -19.45 6.30
N SER A 277 4.72 -20.20 5.26
CA SER A 277 3.33 -20.57 4.94
C SER A 277 2.77 -21.68 5.86
N GLY A 278 3.64 -22.43 6.52
CA GLY A 278 3.34 -23.69 7.18
C GLY A 278 3.66 -24.90 6.30
N ILE A 279 4.13 -24.68 5.08
CA ILE A 279 4.67 -25.68 4.17
C ILE A 279 6.19 -25.45 4.09
N ASP A 280 6.98 -26.50 4.28
CA ASP A 280 8.42 -26.42 4.12
C ASP A 280 8.81 -25.91 2.72
N GLY A 281 9.80 -25.01 2.66
CA GLY A 281 10.25 -24.44 1.41
C GLY A 281 9.33 -23.36 0.82
N LEU A 282 8.19 -23.04 1.43
CA LEU A 282 7.27 -21.99 0.96
C LEU A 282 7.17 -20.83 1.95
N VAL A 283 7.59 -19.65 1.51
CA VAL A 283 7.49 -18.37 2.23
C VAL A 283 6.45 -17.49 1.54
N VAL A 284 5.71 -16.70 2.29
CA VAL A 284 4.67 -15.82 1.77
C VAL A 284 5.02 -14.35 2.05
N ALA A 285 4.88 -13.50 1.04
CA ALA A 285 5.03 -12.04 1.14
C ALA A 285 3.94 -11.36 0.29
N THR A 286 2.71 -11.28 0.81
CA THR A 286 1.54 -10.80 0.06
C THR A 286 0.49 -10.18 0.99
N GLY A 287 -0.65 -9.78 0.46
CA GLY A 287 -1.78 -9.31 1.27
C GLY A 287 -1.62 -7.91 1.86
N HIS A 288 -0.71 -7.10 1.35
CA HIS A 288 -0.36 -5.77 1.89
C HIS A 288 -1.47 -4.72 1.76
N HIS A 289 -2.57 -5.01 1.08
CA HIS A 289 -3.68 -4.12 0.81
C HIS A 289 -3.20 -2.73 0.31
N ARG A 290 -3.53 -1.63 1.02
CA ARG A 290 -3.11 -0.27 0.68
C ARG A 290 -1.66 0.07 1.06
N ASN A 291 -1.05 -0.72 1.95
CA ASN A 291 0.25 -0.43 2.56
C ASN A 291 1.46 -1.00 1.79
N GLY A 292 1.27 -1.63 0.62
CA GLY A 292 2.35 -2.33 -0.08
C GLY A 292 3.57 -1.47 -0.41
N ILE A 293 3.38 -0.23 -0.84
CA ILE A 293 4.49 0.69 -1.11
C ILE A 293 5.17 1.13 0.18
N LEU A 294 4.39 1.53 1.20
CA LEU A 294 4.94 1.89 2.51
C LEU A 294 5.79 0.75 3.08
N LEU A 295 5.28 -0.48 3.05
CA LEU A 295 5.92 -1.65 3.67
C LEU A 295 7.03 -2.28 2.82
N THR A 296 7.38 -1.73 1.65
CA THR A 296 8.39 -2.31 0.76
C THR A 296 9.71 -2.64 1.48
N PRO A 297 10.41 -1.69 2.15
CA PRO A 297 11.71 -1.99 2.77
C PRO A 297 11.61 -2.95 3.95
N VAL A 298 10.61 -2.81 4.83
CA VAL A 298 10.46 -3.69 5.99
C VAL A 298 10.05 -5.11 5.60
N SER A 299 9.18 -5.27 4.58
CA SER A 299 8.81 -6.61 4.09
C SER A 299 10.01 -7.34 3.52
N ALA A 300 10.86 -6.65 2.76
CA ALA A 300 12.08 -7.23 2.23
C ALA A 300 13.02 -7.68 3.38
N ALA A 301 13.23 -6.83 4.39
CA ALA A 301 14.04 -7.16 5.55
C ALA A 301 13.50 -8.38 6.32
N VAL A 302 12.20 -8.38 6.65
CA VAL A 302 11.53 -9.48 7.37
C VAL A 302 11.67 -10.81 6.64
N ILE A 303 11.45 -10.84 5.32
CA ILE A 303 11.54 -12.07 4.53
C ILE A 303 13.00 -12.53 4.39
N SER A 304 13.92 -11.60 4.17
CA SER A 304 15.36 -11.91 4.09
C SER A 304 15.87 -12.49 5.42
N ASP A 305 15.55 -11.84 6.53
CA ASP A 305 15.96 -12.29 7.87
C ASP A 305 15.37 -13.67 8.17
N TYR A 306 14.11 -13.91 7.85
CA TYR A 306 13.49 -15.22 8.02
C TYR A 306 14.19 -16.30 7.18
N ILE A 307 14.49 -16.05 5.92
CA ILE A 307 15.15 -17.03 5.03
C ILE A 307 16.55 -17.37 5.55
N LEU A 308 17.29 -16.37 6.06
CA LEU A 308 18.67 -16.55 6.51
C LEU A 308 18.78 -17.14 7.92
N SER A 309 17.87 -16.80 8.83
CA SER A 309 17.94 -17.20 10.25
C SER A 309 16.93 -18.27 10.66
N GLY A 310 15.87 -18.48 9.88
CA GLY A 310 14.72 -19.31 10.24
C GLY A 310 13.78 -18.68 11.28
N GLN A 311 14.00 -17.41 11.66
CA GLN A 311 13.21 -16.73 12.69
C GLN A 311 12.53 -15.47 12.15
N LEU A 312 11.24 -15.32 12.45
CA LEU A 312 10.52 -14.08 12.17
C LEU A 312 10.83 -13.03 13.24
N PRO A 313 11.13 -11.78 12.84
CA PRO A 313 11.20 -10.67 13.79
C PRO A 313 9.90 -10.50 14.58
N GLU A 314 9.98 -10.06 15.84
CA GLU A 314 8.85 -9.94 16.75
C GLU A 314 7.72 -9.09 16.15
N MET A 315 8.06 -7.96 15.51
CA MET A 315 7.09 -7.08 14.85
C MET A 315 6.31 -7.74 13.70
N ALA A 316 6.82 -8.83 13.12
CA ALA A 316 6.19 -9.55 12.02
C ALA A 316 5.37 -10.77 12.47
N LEU A 317 5.52 -11.22 13.73
CA LEU A 317 4.80 -12.39 14.26
C LEU A 317 3.27 -12.28 14.11
N PRO A 318 2.63 -11.12 14.35
CA PRO A 318 1.18 -10.98 14.15
C PRO A 318 0.74 -11.20 12.69
N PHE A 319 1.67 -11.07 11.75
CA PHE A 319 1.42 -11.12 10.30
C PHE A 319 1.83 -12.44 9.65
N ALA A 320 2.22 -13.44 10.46
CA ALA A 320 2.49 -14.78 9.95
C ALA A 320 1.25 -15.35 9.24
N PRO A 321 1.40 -15.98 8.03
CA PRO A 321 0.29 -16.53 7.26
C PRO A 321 -0.56 -17.53 8.05
N GLN A 322 0.03 -18.27 8.99
CA GLN A 322 -0.65 -19.27 9.82
C GLN A 322 -1.77 -18.70 10.71
N ARG A 323 -1.85 -17.37 10.91
CA ARG A 323 -2.97 -16.75 11.64
C ARG A 323 -4.33 -17.06 11.00
N PHE A 324 -4.35 -17.37 9.71
CA PHE A 324 -5.55 -17.78 8.99
C PHE A 324 -5.83 -19.29 8.98
N ASN A 325 -4.84 -20.10 9.36
CA ASN A 325 -4.94 -21.57 9.36
C ASN A 325 -5.57 -22.14 10.64
N ARG A 326 -5.88 -21.30 11.63
CA ARG A 326 -6.57 -21.75 12.85
C ARG A 326 -8.01 -22.17 12.48
N PRO A 327 -8.46 -23.37 12.86
CA PRO A 327 -9.88 -23.70 12.77
C PRO A 327 -10.65 -22.63 13.55
N LYS A 328 -11.73 -22.09 12.96
CA LYS A 328 -12.66 -21.22 13.70
C LYS A 328 -12.98 -21.94 15.01
N ALA A 329 -12.71 -21.30 16.15
CA ALA A 329 -13.18 -21.79 17.44
C ALA A 329 -14.68 -22.10 17.26
N ALA A 330 -15.10 -23.34 17.62
CA ALA A 330 -16.50 -23.71 17.56
C ALA A 330 -17.29 -22.60 18.30
N PRO A 331 -18.45 -22.16 17.77
CA PRO A 331 -19.28 -21.22 18.51
C PRO A 331 -19.52 -21.81 19.87
N LEU A 332 -19.25 -21.03 20.93
CA LEU A 332 -19.63 -21.42 22.31
C LEU A 332 -21.08 -21.84 22.25
N ALA A 333 -21.35 -23.14 22.49
CA ALA A 333 -22.69 -23.64 22.61
C ALA A 333 -23.38 -22.74 23.64
N GLU A 334 -24.43 -22.04 23.22
CA GLU A 334 -25.32 -21.37 24.16
C GLU A 334 -25.71 -22.40 25.21
N ALA A 335 -25.20 -22.20 26.42
CA ALA A 335 -25.63 -22.96 27.57
C ALA A 335 -27.11 -22.65 27.77
N ALA A 336 -27.95 -23.53 27.29
CA ALA A 336 -29.36 -23.58 27.63
C ALA A 336 -29.50 -23.58 29.16
N LYS A 337 -30.08 -22.56 29.71
CA LYS A 337 -30.87 -22.60 30.93
C LYS A 337 -32.02 -21.61 30.83
#